data_feea94355b4abad4a112f5f329e8d9fb
#
_entry.id   feea94355b4abad4a112f5f329e8d9fb
#
_cell.length_a   1.000
_cell.length_b   1.000
_cell.length_c   1.000
_cell.angle_alpha   90.00
_cell.angle_beta   90.00
_cell.angle_gamma   90.00
#
_symmetry.space_group_name_H-M   'P 1'
#
loop_
_entity.id
_entity.type
_entity.pdbx_description
1 polymer ?
#
loop_
_entity_poly.entity_id
_entity_poly.type
_entity_poly.pdbx_seq_one_letter_code
_entity_poly.pdbx_strand_id
1 'polypeptide(L)'
;MNNVLATMCYVDDGENFLMLKRNKKENDIHEGLTISVGGKFEPGESPEDCVIREVKEETNLDIIKPKLRGIITFPDFDGEKDWYTYVYTATDYKGTLTEDCNEGDLIWVKKSEIQDIKTWEGDY
;
A
#
# COMPACT_ATOMS: atom_id res chain seq x y z
N MET A 1 3.81 23.71 -9.20
CA MET A 1 4.35 22.71 -8.29
C MET A 1 3.39 21.51 -8.24
N ASN A 2 3.89 20.34 -8.54
CA ASN A 2 3.03 19.14 -8.63
C ASN A 2 3.25 18.24 -7.42
N ASN A 3 2.18 18.03 -6.68
CA ASN A 3 2.21 17.14 -5.53
C ASN A 3 1.34 15.94 -5.81
N VAL A 4 1.77 14.77 -5.35
CA VAL A 4 0.98 13.55 -5.44
C VAL A 4 0.59 13.15 -4.02
N LEU A 5 -0.70 12.96 -3.82
CA LEU A 5 -1.24 12.47 -2.55
C LEU A 5 -1.55 10.99 -2.72
N ALA A 6 -1.05 10.19 -1.81
CA ALA A 6 -1.22 8.75 -1.88
C ALA A 6 -1.43 8.16 -0.49
N THR A 7 -1.82 6.90 -0.46
CA THR A 7 -1.98 6.15 0.80
C THR A 7 -1.21 4.86 0.71
N MET A 8 -0.82 4.33 1.86
CA MET A 8 -0.38 2.95 2.01
C MET A 8 -1.02 2.38 3.26
N CYS A 9 -1.24 1.09 3.26
CA CYS A 9 -1.90 0.42 4.37
C CYS A 9 -1.22 -0.90 4.69
N TYR A 10 -0.91 -1.09 5.96
CA TYR A 10 -0.45 -2.37 6.46
C TYR A 10 -1.68 -3.08 7.04
N VAL A 11 -2.21 -4.04 6.29
CA VAL A 11 -3.32 -4.88 6.76
C VAL A 11 -2.71 -5.97 7.63
N ASP A 12 -3.17 -6.05 8.85
CA ASP A 12 -2.52 -6.79 9.93
C ASP A 12 -3.45 -7.90 10.43
N ASP A 13 -3.02 -9.16 10.30
CA ASP A 13 -3.82 -10.30 10.77
C ASP A 13 -3.43 -10.76 12.19
N GLY A 14 -2.53 -10.02 12.84
CA GLY A 14 -2.01 -10.33 14.17
C GLY A 14 -0.53 -10.70 14.16
N GLU A 15 -0.10 -11.46 13.18
CA GLU A 15 1.30 -11.90 13.05
C GLU A 15 1.93 -11.45 11.74
N ASN A 16 1.13 -11.14 10.75
CA ASN A 16 1.60 -10.83 9.40
C ASN A 16 1.03 -9.53 8.90
N PHE A 17 1.77 -8.89 7.97
CA PHE A 17 1.24 -7.81 7.15
C PHE A 17 0.96 -8.32 5.75
N LEU A 18 -0.13 -7.85 5.15
CA LEU A 18 -0.43 -8.15 3.76
C LEU A 18 0.42 -7.25 2.86
N MET A 19 1.19 -7.87 1.99
CA MET A 19 2.10 -7.15 1.10
C MET A 19 1.83 -7.53 -0.34
N LEU A 20 2.25 -6.65 -1.24
CA LEU A 20 2.12 -6.84 -2.68
C LEU A 20 3.51 -7.03 -3.27
N LYS A 21 3.75 -8.17 -3.90
CA LYS A 21 4.98 -8.40 -4.64
C LYS A 21 4.74 -8.01 -6.08
N ARG A 22 5.36 -6.93 -6.52
CA ARG A 22 5.17 -6.35 -7.85
C ARG A 22 5.94 -7.17 -8.89
N ASN A 23 5.22 -8.01 -9.65
CA ASN A 23 5.87 -8.89 -10.62
C ASN A 23 5.06 -9.13 -11.89
N LYS A 24 3.92 -8.47 -12.02
CA LYS A 24 3.03 -8.71 -13.19
C LYS A 24 3.07 -7.59 -14.21
N LYS A 25 3.61 -6.44 -13.86
CA LYS A 25 3.59 -5.28 -14.73
C LYS A 25 4.94 -5.13 -15.40
N GLU A 26 4.97 -5.29 -16.71
CA GLU A 26 6.20 -5.16 -17.49
C GLU A 26 6.72 -3.73 -17.42
N ASN A 27 8.03 -3.59 -17.27
CA ASN A 27 8.71 -2.29 -17.18
C ASN A 27 8.31 -1.46 -15.96
N ASP A 28 7.75 -2.10 -14.96
CA ASP A 28 7.44 -1.44 -13.70
C ASP A 28 8.73 -1.23 -12.93
N ILE A 29 9.01 0.02 -12.52
CA ILE A 29 10.21 0.33 -11.74
C ILE A 29 10.20 -0.37 -10.37
N HIS A 30 9.04 -0.83 -9.94
CA HIS A 30 8.90 -1.57 -8.68
C HIS A 30 8.92 -3.08 -8.87
N GLU A 31 9.20 -3.55 -10.09
CA GLU A 31 9.20 -4.98 -10.37
C GLU A 31 10.16 -5.73 -9.44
N GLY A 32 9.69 -6.82 -8.86
CA GLY A 32 10.47 -7.62 -7.93
C GLY A 32 10.51 -7.08 -6.51
N LEU A 33 9.92 -5.92 -6.25
CA LEU A 33 9.83 -5.35 -4.91
C LEU A 33 8.54 -5.80 -4.22
N THR A 34 8.63 -5.91 -2.90
CA THR A 34 7.46 -6.19 -2.06
C THR A 34 7.11 -4.92 -1.31
N ILE A 35 5.89 -4.45 -1.50
CA ILE A 35 5.42 -3.19 -0.93
C ILE A 35 4.08 -3.39 -0.23
N SER A 36 3.68 -2.40 0.58
CA SER A 36 2.35 -2.38 1.19
C SER A 36 1.31 -2.04 0.12
N VAL A 37 0.04 -2.35 0.41
CA VAL A 37 -1.06 -2.01 -0.49
C VAL A 37 -1.44 -0.54 -0.32
N GLY A 38 -2.06 0.05 -1.33
CA GLY A 38 -2.48 1.44 -1.32
C GLY A 38 -2.39 2.06 -2.70
N GLY A 39 -2.59 3.36 -2.77
CA GLY A 39 -2.54 4.04 -4.05
C GLY A 39 -2.83 5.53 -3.95
N LYS A 40 -2.99 6.15 -5.11
CA LYS A 40 -3.17 7.60 -5.22
C LYS A 40 -4.61 8.02 -4.94
N PHE A 41 -4.74 9.23 -4.40
CA PHE A 41 -6.06 9.85 -4.21
C PHE A 41 -6.75 10.08 -5.55
N GLU A 42 -8.05 9.94 -5.54
CA GLU A 42 -8.90 10.46 -6.62
C GLU A 42 -9.44 11.83 -6.20
N PRO A 43 -9.85 12.66 -7.16
CA PRO A 43 -10.37 13.98 -6.82
C PRO A 43 -11.52 13.90 -5.82
N GLY A 44 -11.44 14.72 -4.78
CA GLY A 44 -12.49 14.80 -3.78
C GLY A 44 -12.42 13.75 -2.68
N GLU A 45 -11.44 12.86 -2.70
CA GLU A 45 -11.32 11.85 -1.65
C GLU A 45 -10.60 12.37 -0.42
N SER A 46 -11.07 11.95 0.75
CA SER A 46 -10.29 12.08 1.97
C SER A 46 -9.23 10.97 2.01
N PRO A 47 -8.20 11.11 2.86
CA PRO A 47 -7.22 10.03 3.01
C PRO A 47 -7.86 8.71 3.42
N GLU A 48 -8.82 8.73 4.32
CA GLU A 48 -9.49 7.51 4.78
C GLU A 48 -10.29 6.85 3.66
N ASP A 49 -11.04 7.65 2.89
CA ASP A 49 -11.79 7.11 1.76
C ASP A 49 -10.87 6.51 0.71
N CYS A 50 -9.74 7.17 0.45
CA CYS A 50 -8.77 6.69 -0.50
C CYS A 50 -8.19 5.34 -0.08
N VAL A 51 -7.76 5.20 1.17
CA VAL A 51 -7.14 3.96 1.61
C VAL A 51 -8.15 2.81 1.59
N ILE A 52 -9.38 3.06 1.99
CA ILE A 52 -10.43 2.03 1.97
C ILE A 52 -10.69 1.58 0.53
N ARG A 53 -10.82 2.52 -0.39
CA ARG A 53 -11.05 2.21 -1.80
C ARG A 53 -9.89 1.45 -2.42
N GLU A 54 -8.66 1.93 -2.22
CA GLU A 54 -7.48 1.31 -2.82
C GLU A 54 -7.25 -0.12 -2.30
N VAL A 55 -7.41 -0.32 -1.00
CA VAL A 55 -7.27 -1.67 -0.44
C VAL A 55 -8.34 -2.59 -1.01
N LYS A 56 -9.57 -2.09 -1.17
CA LYS A 56 -10.64 -2.88 -1.76
C LYS A 56 -10.33 -3.26 -3.21
N GLU A 57 -9.84 -2.31 -4.00
CA GLU A 57 -9.53 -2.56 -5.40
C GLU A 57 -8.41 -3.58 -5.55
N GLU A 58 -7.38 -3.49 -4.72
CA GLU A 58 -6.23 -4.36 -4.84
C GLU A 58 -6.42 -5.73 -4.19
N THR A 59 -7.14 -5.79 -3.07
CA THR A 59 -7.19 -7.00 -2.26
C THR A 59 -8.56 -7.65 -2.15
N ASN A 60 -9.61 -6.92 -2.50
CA ASN A 60 -11.01 -7.30 -2.27
C ASN A 60 -11.39 -7.28 -0.78
N LEU A 61 -10.55 -6.76 0.08
CA LEU A 61 -10.87 -6.66 1.50
C LEU A 61 -11.46 -5.29 1.82
N ASP A 62 -12.46 -5.29 2.70
CA ASP A 62 -13.06 -4.07 3.24
C ASP A 62 -12.45 -3.80 4.60
N ILE A 63 -11.50 -2.89 4.68
CA ILE A 63 -10.87 -2.53 5.94
C ILE A 63 -11.82 -1.68 6.76
N ILE A 64 -11.81 -1.87 8.06
CA ILE A 64 -12.73 -1.22 8.99
C ILE A 64 -11.93 -0.35 9.94
N LYS A 65 -12.28 0.95 9.97
CA LYS A 65 -11.65 1.93 10.87
C LYS A 65 -10.12 1.88 10.78
N PRO A 66 -9.55 2.07 9.59
CA PRO A 66 -8.10 2.13 9.47
C PRO A 66 -7.55 3.26 10.33
N LYS A 67 -6.38 3.04 10.90
CA LYS A 67 -5.78 4.00 11.82
C LYS A 67 -4.60 4.69 11.15
N LEU A 68 -4.66 6.02 11.08
CA LEU A 68 -3.56 6.82 10.52
C LEU A 68 -2.37 6.77 11.47
N ARG A 69 -1.21 6.39 10.94
CA ARG A 69 0.02 6.29 11.71
C ARG A 69 0.99 7.42 11.45
N GLY A 70 0.88 8.06 10.30
CA GLY A 70 1.76 9.17 9.96
C GLY A 70 1.70 9.49 8.50
N ILE A 71 2.54 10.44 8.11
CA ILE A 71 2.66 10.84 6.72
C ILE A 71 4.14 10.78 6.36
N ILE A 72 4.46 10.07 5.28
CA ILE A 72 5.83 10.01 4.77
C ILE A 72 5.91 10.87 3.54
N THR A 73 6.91 11.72 3.46
CA THR A 73 7.11 12.55 2.30
C THR A 73 8.28 12.02 1.47
N PHE A 74 8.11 12.03 0.17
CA PHE A 74 9.16 11.65 -0.78
C PHE A 74 9.38 12.83 -1.70
N PRO A 75 10.24 13.81 -1.31
CA PRO A 75 10.48 14.98 -2.14
C PRO A 75 11.15 14.57 -3.43
N ASP A 76 10.68 15.12 -4.53
CA ASP A 76 11.26 14.90 -5.85
C ASP A 76 11.39 13.41 -6.19
N PHE A 77 10.39 12.63 -5.79
CA PHE A 77 10.42 11.16 -5.84
C PHE A 77 10.63 10.61 -7.26
N ASP A 78 9.94 11.20 -8.22
CA ASP A 78 10.00 10.75 -9.62
C ASP A 78 10.70 11.76 -10.53
N GLY A 79 11.49 12.68 -9.93
CA GLY A 79 12.20 13.71 -10.67
C GLY A 79 11.39 14.96 -10.95
N GLU A 80 10.11 14.96 -10.66
CA GLU A 80 9.23 16.09 -10.97
C GLU A 80 8.25 16.44 -9.87
N LYS A 81 7.94 15.50 -8.99
CA LYS A 81 6.84 15.64 -8.03
C LYS A 81 7.25 15.26 -6.64
N ASP A 82 6.62 15.91 -5.69
CA ASP A 82 6.74 15.55 -4.28
C ASP A 82 5.56 14.67 -3.93
N TRP A 83 5.83 13.56 -3.26
CA TRP A 83 4.80 12.62 -2.84
C TRP A 83 4.54 12.74 -1.35
N TYR A 84 3.28 12.77 -0.99
CA TYR A 84 2.81 12.79 0.40
C TYR A 84 1.98 11.54 0.61
N THR A 85 2.50 10.60 1.38
CA THR A 85 1.86 9.31 1.56
C THR A 85 1.33 9.17 2.97
N TYR A 86 0.03 9.00 3.09
CA TYR A 86 -0.65 8.78 4.36
C TYR A 86 -0.55 7.30 4.70
N VAL A 87 0.06 6.98 5.85
CA VAL A 87 0.33 5.60 6.25
C VAL A 87 -0.73 5.15 7.25
N TYR A 88 -1.41 4.09 6.90
CA TYR A 88 -2.47 3.50 7.74
C TYR A 88 -2.12 2.08 8.15
N THR A 89 -2.70 1.66 9.28
CA THR A 89 -2.75 0.24 9.65
C THR A 89 -4.20 -0.16 9.81
N ALA A 90 -4.52 -1.41 9.49
CA ALA A 90 -5.86 -1.94 9.64
C ALA A 90 -5.78 -3.34 10.23
N THR A 91 -6.40 -3.53 11.40
CA THR A 91 -6.46 -4.83 12.05
C THR A 91 -7.82 -5.50 11.88
N ASP A 92 -8.83 -4.72 11.51
CA ASP A 92 -10.18 -5.22 11.27
C ASP A 92 -10.49 -5.13 9.79
N TYR A 93 -10.94 -6.23 9.21
CA TYR A 93 -11.31 -6.26 7.81
C TYR A 93 -12.29 -7.40 7.55
N LYS A 94 -13.04 -7.28 6.46
CA LYS A 94 -14.01 -8.28 6.02
C LYS A 94 -13.73 -8.63 4.56
N GLY A 95 -14.26 -9.75 4.14
CA GLY A 95 -14.18 -10.18 2.75
C GLY A 95 -13.15 -11.26 2.55
N THR A 96 -13.01 -11.67 1.30
CA THR A 96 -12.09 -12.72 0.91
C THR A 96 -11.00 -12.14 0.03
N LEU A 97 -9.76 -12.41 0.39
CA LEU A 97 -8.61 -11.92 -0.36
C LEU A 97 -8.68 -12.41 -1.81
N THR A 98 -8.49 -11.48 -2.75
CA THR A 98 -8.47 -11.86 -4.15
C THR A 98 -7.19 -12.61 -4.50
N GLU A 99 -7.30 -13.53 -5.45
CA GLU A 99 -6.12 -14.22 -5.99
C GLU A 99 -5.68 -13.59 -7.31
N ASP A 100 -6.39 -12.57 -7.76
CA ASP A 100 -6.24 -12.02 -9.09
C ASP A 100 -5.93 -10.53 -9.05
N CYS A 101 -4.78 -10.19 -8.47
CA CYS A 101 -4.33 -8.80 -8.42
C CYS A 101 -3.57 -8.47 -9.71
N ASN A 102 -3.94 -7.36 -10.35
CA ASN A 102 -3.34 -6.95 -11.61
C ASN A 102 -1.89 -6.52 -11.50
N GLU A 103 -1.43 -6.13 -10.33
CA GLU A 103 -0.11 -5.55 -10.15
C GLU A 103 0.93 -6.53 -9.63
N GLY A 104 0.51 -7.68 -9.16
CA GLY A 104 1.43 -8.66 -8.62
C GLY A 104 0.74 -9.71 -7.77
N ASP A 105 1.50 -10.30 -6.87
CA ASP A 105 1.01 -11.32 -5.96
C ASP A 105 0.84 -10.75 -4.55
N LEU A 106 -0.32 -11.00 -3.96
CA LEU A 106 -0.58 -10.63 -2.57
C LEU A 106 -0.08 -11.74 -1.67
N ILE A 107 0.77 -11.38 -0.71
CA ILE A 107 1.36 -12.34 0.21
C ILE A 107 1.27 -11.81 1.64
N TRP A 108 1.16 -12.73 2.59
CA TRP A 108 1.25 -12.40 4.00
C TRP A 108 2.70 -12.60 4.45
N VAL A 109 3.30 -11.55 4.99
CA VAL A 109 4.69 -11.58 5.43
C VAL A 109 4.74 -11.38 6.94
N LYS A 110 5.46 -12.25 7.63
CA LYS A 110 5.61 -12.13 9.08
C LYS A 110 6.23 -10.78 9.44
N LYS A 111 5.70 -10.14 10.45
CA LYS A 111 6.21 -8.85 10.91
C LYS A 111 7.70 -8.89 11.24
N SER A 112 8.16 -10.02 11.77
CA SER A 112 9.57 -10.19 12.11
C SER A 112 10.48 -10.32 10.90
N GLU A 113 9.91 -10.59 9.73
CA GLU A 113 10.67 -10.80 8.51
C GLU A 113 10.56 -9.63 7.53
N ILE A 114 9.86 -8.56 7.92
CA ILE A 114 9.57 -7.47 6.99
C ILE A 114 10.82 -6.80 6.45
N GLN A 115 11.89 -6.76 7.22
CA GLN A 115 13.15 -6.15 6.80
C GLN A 115 14.02 -7.08 5.96
N ASP A 116 13.68 -8.36 5.93
CA ASP A 116 14.44 -9.36 5.18
C ASP A 116 13.97 -9.51 3.73
N ILE A 117 12.84 -8.91 3.38
CA ILE A 117 12.32 -8.96 2.03
C ILE A 117 12.76 -7.73 1.25
N LYS A 118 12.76 -7.86 -0.07
CA LYS A 118 13.09 -6.74 -0.95
C LYS A 118 11.90 -5.78 -0.98
N THR A 119 12.04 -4.63 -0.33
CA THR A 119 10.98 -3.64 -0.24
C THR A 119 11.39 -2.35 -0.92
N TRP A 120 10.39 -1.55 -1.22
CA TRP A 120 10.61 -0.19 -1.69
C TRP A 120 11.12 0.66 -0.53
N GLU A 121 12.16 1.47 -0.79
CA GLU A 121 12.73 2.32 0.26
C GLU A 121 11.66 3.25 0.84
N GLY A 122 11.57 3.30 2.14
CA GLY A 122 10.58 4.11 2.85
C GLY A 122 9.29 3.37 3.18
N ASP A 123 9.18 2.10 2.79
CA ASP A 123 7.97 1.31 3.01
C ASP A 123 7.94 0.63 4.39
N TYR A 124 8.98 0.78 5.17
CA TYR A 124 9.04 0.26 6.53
C TYR A 124 9.71 1.22 7.49
#